data_1992ffb8705093bc8d0b9bc00b68ed91
#
_entry.id   1992ffb8705093bc8d0b9bc00b68ed91
#
_cell.length_a   1.000
_cell.length_b   1.000
_cell.length_c   1.000
_cell.angle_alpha   90.00
_cell.angle_beta   90.00
_cell.angle_gamma   90.00
#
_symmetry.space_group_name_H-M   'P 1'
#
loop_
_entity.id
_entity.type
_entity.pdbx_description
1 polymer ?
#
loop_
_entity_poly.entity_id
_entity_poly.type
_entity_poly.pdbx_seq_one_letter_code
_entity_poly.pdbx_strand_id
1 'polypeptide(L)'
;EEELKTNLKTDTNSKALTETETTAAAQQAAVLPHPLLDLSPDRLADYDFLLNNFYIVDENTDASAANLNAAQFLAEDFSLSHGPLEPQILIYHSHSQETFADSREGEESDTIVGVGDYLTSLLTEKYGYQVMHIKEAFDMMSGELDRNKAYDYACDYVEKVLEENPSVEVVIDLHRDGVDEDRRLVTEINGKTTAQILFY
;
A
#
# COMPACT_ATOMS: atom_id res chain seq x y z
N GLU A 1 56.98 10.49 45.52
CA GLU A 1 56.12 10.70 46.70
C GLU A 1 54.72 10.66 46.19
N GLU A 2 53.95 9.79 46.43
CA GLU A 2 53.58 8.76 47.31
C GLU A 2 52.60 7.81 46.57
N GLU A 3 52.88 6.56 46.70
CA GLU A 3 52.07 5.44 46.25
C GLU A 3 50.67 5.44 46.87
N LEU A 4 49.69 5.03 46.11
CA LEU A 4 48.58 4.28 46.67
C LEU A 4 48.18 3.14 45.72
N LYS A 5 48.64 1.96 46.10
CA LYS A 5 48.12 0.67 45.63
C LYS A 5 46.74 0.47 46.19
N THR A 6 45.82 0.04 45.38
CA THR A 6 44.67 -0.72 45.88
C THR A 6 44.12 -1.71 44.84
N ASN A 7 44.47 -2.92 45.04
CA ASN A 7 43.73 -4.18 44.88
C ASN A 7 42.75 -4.38 43.73
N LEU A 8 43.26 -5.13 42.77
CA LEU A 8 42.49 -6.00 41.88
C LEU A 8 41.87 -7.14 42.73
N LYS A 9 40.56 -7.27 42.73
CA LYS A 9 39.88 -8.52 42.98
C LYS A 9 39.23 -8.99 41.73
N THR A 10 39.84 -9.99 41.13
CA THR A 10 39.28 -10.89 40.14
C THR A 10 38.17 -11.71 40.78
N ASP A 11 36.96 -11.53 40.31
CA ASP A 11 35.93 -12.55 40.47
C ASP A 11 35.55 -13.07 39.06
N THR A 12 36.12 -14.20 38.75
CA THR A 12 35.69 -15.09 37.69
C THR A 12 34.34 -15.68 38.04
N ASN A 13 33.30 -15.30 37.33
CA ASN A 13 32.12 -16.13 37.26
C ASN A 13 31.69 -16.28 35.82
N SER A 14 32.23 -17.35 35.23
CA SER A 14 31.82 -17.89 33.95
C SER A 14 30.41 -18.48 34.12
N LYS A 15 29.44 -17.83 33.57
CA LYS A 15 28.14 -18.46 33.34
C LYS A 15 27.77 -18.27 31.86
N ALA A 16 27.93 -19.33 31.13
CA ALA A 16 27.43 -19.48 29.80
C ALA A 16 25.91 -19.21 29.77
N LEU A 17 25.49 -18.20 29.06
CA LEU A 17 24.11 -18.03 28.65
C LEU A 17 24.04 -18.25 27.15
N THR A 18 23.84 -19.51 26.83
CA THR A 18 23.20 -19.93 25.61
C THR A 18 21.71 -19.75 25.82
N GLU A 19 21.14 -18.67 25.32
CA GLU A 19 19.74 -18.63 24.97
C GLU A 19 19.60 -17.72 23.75
N THR A 20 19.42 -18.37 22.65
CA THR A 20 18.96 -17.81 21.39
C THR A 20 17.52 -17.34 21.63
N GLU A 21 17.32 -16.11 22.02
CA GLU A 21 16.00 -15.49 21.92
C GLU A 21 15.76 -15.12 20.47
N THR A 22 15.21 -16.08 19.75
CA THR A 22 14.47 -15.83 18.52
C THR A 22 13.23 -15.03 18.94
N THR A 23 13.31 -13.71 18.88
CA THR A 23 12.12 -12.87 18.87
C THR A 23 11.41 -13.11 17.55
N ALA A 24 10.61 -14.16 17.51
CA ALA A 24 9.51 -14.24 16.57
C ALA A 24 8.61 -13.05 16.93
N ALA A 25 8.71 -11.97 16.16
CA ALA A 25 7.66 -10.98 16.09
C ALA A 25 6.40 -11.76 15.72
N ALA A 26 5.55 -12.01 16.70
CA ALA A 26 4.23 -12.55 16.47
C ALA A 26 3.54 -11.52 15.57
N GLN A 27 3.47 -11.80 14.28
CA GLN A 27 2.54 -11.17 13.39
C GLN A 27 1.17 -11.38 14.04
N GLN A 28 0.67 -10.35 14.73
CA GLN A 28 -0.73 -10.32 15.08
C GLN A 28 -1.45 -10.34 13.74
N ALA A 29 -1.98 -11.51 13.39
CA ALA A 29 -2.90 -11.63 12.30
C ALA A 29 -3.96 -10.55 12.55
N ALA A 30 -4.02 -9.57 11.67
CA ALA A 30 -5.08 -8.58 11.70
C ALA A 30 -6.37 -9.39 11.74
N VAL A 31 -7.18 -9.19 12.79
CA VAL A 31 -8.51 -9.79 12.85
C VAL A 31 -9.25 -9.15 11.69
N LEU A 32 -9.30 -9.86 10.56
CA LEU A 32 -10.09 -9.43 9.43
C LEU A 32 -11.53 -9.30 9.92
N PRO A 33 -12.21 -8.19 9.64
CA PRO A 33 -13.62 -8.08 9.92
C PRO A 33 -14.33 -9.27 9.26
N HIS A 34 -15.33 -9.82 9.92
CA HIS A 34 -16.10 -10.91 9.34
C HIS A 34 -16.62 -10.46 7.97
N PRO A 35 -16.26 -11.16 6.88
CA PRO A 35 -16.73 -10.76 5.56
C PRO A 35 -18.24 -10.89 5.51
N LEU A 36 -18.91 -9.92 4.87
CA LEU A 36 -20.35 -9.94 4.64
C LEU A 36 -20.74 -10.99 3.60
N LEU A 37 -19.79 -11.41 2.78
CA LEU A 37 -19.95 -12.42 1.74
C LEU A 37 -19.15 -13.67 2.10
N ASP A 38 -19.61 -14.81 1.61
CA ASP A 38 -18.83 -16.05 1.66
C ASP A 38 -17.66 -15.95 0.67
N LEU A 39 -16.43 -15.88 1.20
CA LEU A 39 -15.18 -15.80 0.43
C LEU A 39 -14.47 -17.16 0.33
N SER A 40 -15.19 -18.27 0.54
CA SER A 40 -14.60 -19.60 0.35
C SER A 40 -14.14 -19.80 -1.09
N PRO A 41 -13.05 -20.55 -1.33
CA PRO A 41 -12.56 -20.82 -2.68
C PRO A 41 -13.63 -21.40 -3.61
N ASP A 42 -14.47 -22.27 -3.09
CA ASP A 42 -15.57 -22.88 -3.87
C ASP A 42 -16.62 -21.82 -4.30
N ARG A 43 -16.89 -20.86 -3.43
CA ARG A 43 -17.83 -19.76 -3.74
C ARG A 43 -17.23 -18.76 -4.72
N LEU A 44 -15.95 -18.43 -4.56
CA LEU A 44 -15.23 -17.54 -5.48
C LEU A 44 -15.01 -18.17 -6.85
N ALA A 45 -14.97 -19.50 -6.95
CA ALA A 45 -14.90 -20.22 -8.22
C ALA A 45 -16.19 -20.15 -9.07
N ASP A 46 -17.32 -19.78 -8.46
CA ASP A 46 -18.55 -19.48 -9.21
C ASP A 46 -18.37 -18.16 -9.95
N TYR A 47 -18.26 -18.22 -11.28
CA TYR A 47 -17.99 -17.08 -12.15
C TYR A 47 -19.03 -15.96 -11.98
N ASP A 48 -20.32 -16.31 -11.95
CA ASP A 48 -21.39 -15.30 -11.83
C ASP A 48 -21.33 -14.61 -10.46
N PHE A 49 -21.03 -15.36 -9.41
CA PHE A 49 -20.83 -14.79 -8.08
C PHE A 49 -19.61 -13.87 -8.05
N LEU A 50 -18.47 -14.30 -8.59
CA LEU A 50 -17.24 -13.51 -8.66
C LEU A 50 -17.47 -12.20 -9.42
N LEU A 51 -18.00 -12.30 -10.65
CA LEU A 51 -18.27 -11.15 -11.51
C LEU A 51 -19.20 -10.13 -10.85
N ASN A 52 -20.35 -10.60 -10.34
CA ASN A 52 -21.41 -9.70 -9.84
C ASN A 52 -21.10 -9.06 -8.48
N ASN A 53 -20.15 -9.59 -7.72
CA ASN A 53 -19.85 -9.08 -6.38
C ASN A 53 -18.53 -8.32 -6.29
N PHE A 54 -17.58 -8.55 -7.22
CA PHE A 54 -16.23 -8.01 -7.09
C PHE A 54 -15.76 -7.20 -8.29
N TYR A 55 -16.46 -7.23 -9.42
CA TYR A 55 -16.03 -6.55 -10.63
C TYR A 55 -17.07 -5.55 -11.13
N ILE A 56 -16.55 -4.42 -11.61
CA ILE A 56 -17.28 -3.49 -12.47
C ILE A 56 -16.58 -3.56 -13.82
N VAL A 57 -17.28 -4.07 -14.82
CA VAL A 57 -16.68 -4.34 -16.14
C VAL A 57 -17.05 -3.22 -17.09
N ASP A 58 -16.02 -2.59 -17.68
CA ASP A 58 -16.19 -1.67 -18.79
C ASP A 58 -16.69 -2.41 -20.04
N GLU A 59 -17.52 -1.75 -20.84
CA GLU A 59 -18.14 -2.35 -22.03
C GLU A 59 -17.14 -2.84 -23.08
N ASN A 60 -15.91 -2.34 -23.07
CA ASN A 60 -14.84 -2.71 -23.98
C ASN A 60 -13.88 -3.76 -23.39
N THR A 61 -14.13 -4.25 -22.18
CA THR A 61 -13.26 -5.18 -21.46
C THR A 61 -13.80 -6.61 -21.57
N ASP A 62 -12.94 -7.57 -21.90
CA ASP A 62 -13.28 -8.99 -21.86
C ASP A 62 -13.15 -9.53 -20.44
N ALA A 63 -14.29 -9.76 -19.82
CA ALA A 63 -14.40 -10.34 -18.49
C ALA A 63 -14.93 -11.77 -18.54
N SER A 64 -14.54 -12.56 -19.53
CA SER A 64 -14.97 -13.96 -19.66
C SER A 64 -14.51 -14.84 -18.50
N ALA A 65 -15.17 -15.99 -18.31
CA ALA A 65 -14.77 -16.98 -17.31
C ALA A 65 -13.33 -17.54 -17.53
N ALA A 66 -12.75 -17.36 -18.72
CA ALA A 66 -11.36 -17.70 -19.00
C ALA A 66 -10.39 -16.68 -18.39
N ASN A 67 -10.80 -15.41 -18.35
CA ASN A 67 -10.00 -14.31 -17.79
C ASN A 67 -10.23 -14.10 -16.28
N LEU A 68 -11.44 -14.38 -15.80
CA LEU A 68 -11.79 -14.27 -14.38
C LEU A 68 -11.81 -15.66 -13.72
N ASN A 69 -10.64 -16.14 -13.31
CA ASN A 69 -10.46 -17.44 -12.68
C ASN A 69 -9.91 -17.27 -11.26
N ALA A 70 -10.83 -17.28 -10.28
CA ALA A 70 -10.47 -17.10 -8.87
C ALA A 70 -9.47 -18.15 -8.36
N ALA A 71 -9.58 -19.41 -8.81
CA ALA A 71 -8.66 -20.46 -8.38
C ALA A 71 -7.22 -20.18 -8.84
N GLN A 72 -7.06 -19.65 -10.05
CA GLN A 72 -5.76 -19.22 -10.56
C GLN A 72 -5.25 -18.00 -9.78
N PHE A 73 -6.09 -16.97 -9.58
CA PHE A 73 -5.70 -15.76 -8.84
C PHE A 73 -5.27 -16.06 -7.41
N LEU A 74 -5.99 -16.96 -6.72
CA LEU A 74 -5.66 -17.36 -5.35
C LEU A 74 -4.42 -18.26 -5.24
N ALA A 75 -3.97 -18.84 -6.36
CA ALA A 75 -2.77 -19.67 -6.41
C ALA A 75 -1.49 -18.87 -6.71
N GLU A 76 -1.63 -17.62 -7.16
CA GLU A 76 -0.48 -16.77 -7.46
C GLU A 76 0.23 -16.32 -6.17
N ASP A 77 1.55 -16.30 -6.21
CA ASP A 77 2.39 -15.79 -5.13
C ASP A 77 2.73 -14.31 -5.39
N PHE A 78 2.09 -13.43 -4.60
CA PHE A 78 2.34 -12.00 -4.62
C PHE A 78 3.36 -11.54 -3.58
N SER A 79 4.16 -12.45 -3.03
CA SER A 79 5.24 -12.08 -2.11
C SER A 79 6.32 -11.29 -2.83
N LEU A 80 6.76 -10.18 -2.22
CA LEU A 80 7.83 -9.38 -2.78
C LEU A 80 9.16 -10.10 -2.64
N SER A 81 9.98 -10.07 -3.69
CA SER A 81 11.25 -10.80 -3.76
C SER A 81 12.42 -10.01 -3.19
N HIS A 82 12.35 -8.65 -3.23
CA HIS A 82 13.41 -7.78 -2.71
C HIS A 82 13.24 -7.52 -1.21
N GLY A 83 14.40 -7.45 -0.51
CA GLY A 83 14.42 -7.19 0.92
C GLY A 83 14.17 -5.73 1.28
N PRO A 84 13.96 -5.43 2.58
CA PRO A 84 13.56 -4.09 3.05
C PRO A 84 14.70 -3.05 3.06
N LEU A 85 15.83 -3.32 2.41
CA LEU A 85 16.93 -2.37 2.24
C LEU A 85 16.85 -1.57 0.93
N GLU A 86 15.98 -1.98 0.02
CA GLU A 86 15.79 -1.39 -1.29
C GLU A 86 14.32 -1.00 -1.47
N PRO A 87 13.99 0.02 -2.27
CA PRO A 87 12.60 0.37 -2.56
C PRO A 87 11.84 -0.81 -3.16
N GLN A 88 10.69 -1.14 -2.60
CA GLN A 88 9.85 -2.25 -3.03
C GLN A 88 8.53 -1.78 -3.63
N ILE A 89 8.04 -0.64 -3.14
CA ILE A 89 6.74 -0.07 -3.51
C ILE A 89 6.94 1.38 -3.93
N LEU A 90 6.34 1.75 -5.06
CA LEU A 90 6.27 3.11 -5.55
C LEU A 90 4.81 3.58 -5.48
N ILE A 91 4.57 4.72 -4.83
CA ILE A 91 3.28 5.41 -4.82
C ILE A 91 3.46 6.75 -5.54
N TYR A 92 2.55 7.08 -6.44
CA TYR A 92 2.48 8.37 -7.09
C TYR A 92 1.02 8.78 -7.34
N HIS A 93 0.80 9.96 -7.88
CA HIS A 93 -0.51 10.51 -8.17
C HIS A 93 -0.47 11.18 -9.55
N SER A 94 -1.01 10.56 -10.58
CA SER A 94 -1.17 11.26 -11.85
C SER A 94 -2.07 12.49 -11.69
N HIS A 95 -3.02 12.47 -10.75
CA HIS A 95 -3.90 13.58 -10.39
C HIS A 95 -3.68 14.04 -8.93
N SER A 96 -2.61 14.78 -8.68
CA SER A 96 -2.23 15.22 -7.32
C SER A 96 -3.19 16.24 -6.69
N GLN A 97 -3.96 16.97 -7.52
CA GLN A 97 -4.88 18.02 -7.05
C GLN A 97 -6.25 17.48 -6.59
N GLU A 98 -6.41 16.17 -6.46
CA GLU A 98 -7.66 15.58 -5.99
C GLU A 98 -7.88 15.80 -4.50
N THR A 99 -9.07 16.32 -4.16
CA THR A 99 -9.48 16.64 -2.80
C THR A 99 -10.74 15.86 -2.39
N PHE A 100 -11.07 15.89 -1.12
CA PHE A 100 -12.28 15.30 -0.54
C PHE A 100 -13.28 16.39 -0.12
N ALA A 101 -14.49 16.00 0.21
CA ALA A 101 -15.55 16.96 0.58
C ALA A 101 -15.24 17.79 1.84
N ASP A 102 -14.36 17.27 2.69
CA ASP A 102 -13.93 17.90 3.96
C ASP A 102 -12.47 18.41 3.91
N SER A 103 -11.82 18.38 2.73
CA SER A 103 -10.49 18.95 2.57
C SER A 103 -10.50 20.45 2.81
N ARG A 104 -9.53 20.93 3.57
CA ARG A 104 -9.29 22.37 3.75
C ARG A 104 -8.56 22.91 2.52
N GLU A 105 -8.93 24.13 2.11
CA GLU A 105 -8.28 24.78 0.97
C GLU A 105 -6.79 25.03 1.23
N GLY A 106 -5.93 24.58 0.31
CA GLY A 106 -4.47 24.75 0.39
C GLY A 106 -3.74 23.79 1.32
N GLU A 107 -4.45 22.87 1.99
CA GLU A 107 -3.84 21.87 2.86
C GLU A 107 -3.59 20.57 2.10
N GLU A 108 -2.35 20.36 1.67
CA GLU A 108 -1.94 19.14 0.94
C GLU A 108 -2.24 17.86 1.74
N SER A 109 -2.07 17.90 3.06
CA SER A 109 -2.38 16.76 3.94
C SER A 109 -3.83 16.29 3.89
N ASP A 110 -4.74 17.11 3.40
CA ASP A 110 -6.17 16.81 3.27
C ASP A 110 -6.54 16.34 1.84
N THR A 111 -5.55 16.18 0.97
CA THR A 111 -5.71 15.73 -0.42
C THR A 111 -5.36 14.26 -0.60
N ILE A 112 -5.43 13.78 -1.85
CA ILE A 112 -4.99 12.42 -2.20
C ILE A 112 -3.49 12.20 -1.88
N VAL A 113 -2.67 13.26 -1.95
CA VAL A 113 -1.25 13.19 -1.58
C VAL A 113 -1.10 12.90 -0.09
N GLY A 114 -1.92 13.52 0.77
CA GLY A 114 -1.95 13.22 2.21
C GLY A 114 -2.39 11.78 2.51
N VAL A 115 -3.31 11.23 1.72
CA VAL A 115 -3.66 9.80 1.81
C VAL A 115 -2.46 8.92 1.43
N GLY A 116 -1.69 9.31 0.40
CA GLY A 116 -0.45 8.65 0.01
C GLY A 116 0.61 8.69 1.13
N ASP A 117 0.76 9.82 1.83
CA ASP A 117 1.65 9.92 3.00
C ASP A 117 1.24 8.94 4.11
N TYR A 118 -0.07 8.88 4.40
CA TYR A 118 -0.58 7.96 5.40
C TYR A 118 -0.36 6.49 5.01
N LEU A 119 -0.62 6.14 3.75
CA LEU A 119 -0.37 4.79 3.22
C LEU A 119 1.11 4.44 3.28
N THR A 120 1.99 5.37 2.90
CA THR A 120 3.45 5.22 3.01
C THR A 120 3.88 4.92 4.43
N SER A 121 3.44 5.73 5.41
CA SER A 121 3.75 5.51 6.82
C SER A 121 3.23 4.16 7.32
N LEU A 122 2.02 3.78 6.93
CA LEU A 122 1.43 2.50 7.31
C LEU A 122 2.23 1.31 6.76
N LEU A 123 2.59 1.35 5.48
CA LEU A 123 3.38 0.30 4.83
C LEU A 123 4.78 0.20 5.42
N THR A 124 5.41 1.34 5.72
CA THR A 124 6.77 1.37 6.27
C THR A 124 6.81 1.00 7.75
N GLU A 125 6.01 1.67 8.59
CA GLU A 125 6.11 1.53 10.04
C GLU A 125 5.48 0.25 10.57
N LYS A 126 4.35 -0.16 9.97
CA LYS A 126 3.61 -1.34 10.43
C LYS A 126 4.01 -2.62 9.72
N TYR A 127 4.29 -2.53 8.41
CA TYR A 127 4.54 -3.70 7.58
C TYR A 127 6.01 -3.86 7.18
N GLY A 128 6.85 -2.84 7.36
CA GLY A 128 8.29 -2.91 7.14
C GLY A 128 8.74 -2.82 5.69
N TYR A 129 7.87 -2.40 4.77
CA TYR A 129 8.22 -2.18 3.38
C TYR A 129 9.01 -0.88 3.19
N GLN A 130 9.89 -0.85 2.20
CA GLN A 130 10.51 0.40 1.73
C GLN A 130 9.65 0.99 0.62
N VAL A 131 9.09 2.17 0.89
CA VAL A 131 8.14 2.84 0.00
C VAL A 131 8.75 4.13 -0.51
N MET A 132 8.71 4.34 -1.81
CA MET A 132 8.94 5.62 -2.46
C MET A 132 7.60 6.29 -2.70
N HIS A 133 7.41 7.50 -2.19
CA HIS A 133 6.22 8.29 -2.45
C HIS A 133 6.60 9.53 -3.26
N ILE A 134 6.18 9.57 -4.52
CA ILE A 134 6.37 10.68 -5.45
C ILE A 134 5.21 11.64 -5.31
N LYS A 135 5.53 12.90 -4.98
CA LYS A 135 4.55 13.99 -4.80
C LYS A 135 4.60 15.02 -5.93
N GLU A 136 5.19 14.65 -7.05
CA GLU A 136 5.24 15.52 -8.23
C GLU A 136 3.82 15.79 -8.73
N ALA A 137 3.52 17.05 -9.01
CA ALA A 137 2.18 17.47 -9.47
C ALA A 137 2.09 17.34 -10.99
N PHE A 138 1.93 16.12 -11.50
CA PHE A 138 1.88 15.83 -12.93
C PHE A 138 0.74 16.56 -13.64
N ASP A 139 -0.39 16.73 -12.99
CA ASP A 139 -1.55 17.46 -13.50
C ASP A 139 -1.37 18.99 -13.53
N MET A 140 -0.26 19.52 -12.99
CA MET A 140 0.12 20.93 -13.01
C MET A 140 1.35 21.24 -13.86
N MET A 141 1.99 20.24 -14.47
CA MET A 141 3.26 20.41 -15.23
C MET A 141 3.14 21.31 -16.46
N SER A 142 1.95 21.45 -17.05
CA SER A 142 1.71 22.39 -18.15
C SER A 142 1.62 23.86 -17.72
N GLY A 143 1.67 24.15 -16.40
CA GLY A 143 1.48 25.47 -15.80
C GLY A 143 0.02 25.79 -15.45
N GLU A 144 -0.90 24.91 -15.80
CA GLU A 144 -2.31 24.92 -15.43
C GLU A 144 -2.79 23.49 -15.21
N LEU A 145 -3.95 23.30 -14.59
CA LEU A 145 -4.52 21.99 -14.34
C LEU A 145 -4.90 21.29 -15.67
N ASP A 146 -4.14 20.28 -16.05
CA ASP A 146 -4.38 19.46 -17.24
C ASP A 146 -4.35 17.97 -16.89
N ARG A 147 -5.52 17.43 -16.59
CA ARG A 147 -5.67 16.03 -16.22
C ARG A 147 -5.41 15.05 -17.38
N ASN A 148 -5.60 15.48 -18.62
CA ASN A 148 -5.40 14.61 -19.78
C ASN A 148 -3.91 14.33 -20.02
N LYS A 149 -3.06 15.36 -19.88
CA LYS A 149 -1.61 15.23 -20.04
C LYS A 149 -0.90 14.69 -18.80
N ALA A 150 -1.57 14.68 -17.66
CA ALA A 150 -1.01 14.19 -16.42
C ALA A 150 -0.47 12.76 -16.53
N TYR A 151 -1.19 11.89 -17.24
CA TYR A 151 -0.76 10.51 -17.46
C TYR A 151 0.52 10.40 -18.30
N ASP A 152 0.67 11.24 -19.34
CA ASP A 152 1.88 11.25 -20.17
C ASP A 152 3.10 11.70 -19.34
N TYR A 153 2.96 12.78 -18.57
CA TYR A 153 4.00 13.28 -17.70
C TYR A 153 4.36 12.28 -16.58
N ALA A 154 3.36 11.65 -15.98
CA ALA A 154 3.56 10.63 -14.97
C ALA A 154 4.29 9.40 -15.56
N CYS A 155 3.88 8.93 -16.73
CA CYS A 155 4.50 7.80 -17.40
C CYS A 155 5.99 8.03 -17.64
N ASP A 156 6.35 9.15 -18.29
CA ASP A 156 7.74 9.52 -18.58
C ASP A 156 8.60 9.63 -17.32
N TYR A 157 8.02 10.10 -16.22
CA TYR A 157 8.73 10.25 -14.95
C TYR A 157 8.89 8.90 -14.23
N VAL A 158 7.80 8.15 -14.10
CA VAL A 158 7.76 6.87 -13.40
C VAL A 158 8.65 5.84 -14.09
N GLU A 159 8.67 5.78 -15.43
CA GLU A 159 9.57 4.90 -16.18
C GLU A 159 11.04 5.12 -15.78
N LYS A 160 11.49 6.37 -15.68
CA LYS A 160 12.86 6.69 -15.24
C LYS A 160 13.14 6.27 -13.80
N VAL A 161 12.16 6.49 -12.91
CA VAL A 161 12.28 6.07 -11.52
C VAL A 161 12.41 4.55 -11.41
N LEU A 162 11.66 3.79 -12.21
CA LEU A 162 11.72 2.33 -12.24
C LEU A 162 13.04 1.82 -12.85
N GLU A 163 13.57 2.49 -13.88
CA GLU A 163 14.89 2.18 -14.42
C GLU A 163 16.01 2.36 -13.38
N GLU A 164 15.90 3.39 -12.55
CA GLU A 164 16.86 3.70 -11.48
C GLU A 164 16.67 2.81 -10.23
N ASN A 165 15.47 2.24 -10.05
CA ASN A 165 15.10 1.44 -8.88
C ASN A 165 14.48 0.09 -9.28
N PRO A 166 15.29 -0.83 -9.83
CA PRO A 166 14.79 -2.12 -10.33
C PRO A 166 14.27 -3.07 -9.25
N SER A 167 14.40 -2.71 -7.98
CA SER A 167 13.85 -3.44 -6.84
C SER A 167 12.37 -3.14 -6.59
N VAL A 168 11.80 -2.13 -7.25
CA VAL A 168 10.37 -1.81 -7.14
C VAL A 168 9.56 -2.90 -7.85
N GLU A 169 8.69 -3.57 -7.10
CA GLU A 169 7.84 -4.66 -7.58
C GLU A 169 6.35 -4.27 -7.60
N VAL A 170 5.98 -3.20 -6.88
CA VAL A 170 4.62 -2.69 -6.82
C VAL A 170 4.60 -1.22 -7.16
N VAL A 171 3.75 -0.83 -8.09
CA VAL A 171 3.53 0.56 -8.49
C VAL A 171 2.06 0.90 -8.28
N ILE A 172 1.81 1.98 -7.54
CA ILE A 172 0.46 2.44 -7.19
C ILE A 172 0.27 3.85 -7.70
N ASP A 173 -0.61 4.04 -8.67
CA ASP A 173 -1.18 5.35 -9.00
C ASP A 173 -2.40 5.56 -8.11
N LEU A 174 -2.24 6.36 -7.06
CA LEU A 174 -3.25 6.53 -6.03
C LEU A 174 -4.16 7.71 -6.34
N HIS A 175 -5.43 7.42 -6.58
CA HIS A 175 -6.46 8.37 -6.98
C HIS A 175 -7.61 8.49 -5.96
N ARG A 176 -8.34 9.58 -6.06
CA ARG A 176 -9.71 9.72 -5.58
C ARG A 176 -10.63 9.75 -6.79
N ASP A 177 -11.48 8.75 -6.91
CA ASP A 177 -12.37 8.64 -8.05
C ASP A 177 -13.50 9.68 -8.02
N GLY A 178 -13.87 10.19 -9.18
CA GLY A 178 -14.99 11.10 -9.36
C GLY A 178 -16.32 10.35 -9.38
N VAL A 179 -17.18 10.64 -8.42
CA VAL A 179 -18.55 10.10 -8.38
C VAL A 179 -19.56 11.26 -8.31
N ASP A 180 -20.81 11.01 -8.71
CA ASP A 180 -21.89 11.96 -8.60
C ASP A 180 -22.05 12.46 -7.14
N GLU A 181 -22.42 13.74 -6.96
CA GLU A 181 -22.47 14.37 -5.64
C GLU A 181 -23.44 13.69 -4.66
N ASP A 182 -24.48 13.05 -5.16
CA ASP A 182 -25.47 12.31 -4.38
C ASP A 182 -25.04 10.86 -4.07
N ARG A 183 -23.94 10.39 -4.66
CA ARG A 183 -23.43 9.03 -4.48
C ARG A 183 -22.34 9.00 -3.41
N ARG A 184 -22.44 8.00 -2.54
CA ARG A 184 -21.42 7.72 -1.51
C ARG A 184 -20.99 6.25 -1.63
N LEU A 185 -19.72 6.02 -1.96
CA LEU A 185 -19.12 4.69 -2.00
C LEU A 185 -18.51 4.39 -0.64
N VAL A 186 -19.36 3.96 0.28
CA VAL A 186 -18.98 3.70 1.67
C VAL A 186 -19.43 2.31 2.10
N THR A 187 -18.71 1.76 3.07
CA THR A 187 -19.05 0.57 3.82
C THR A 187 -18.87 0.83 5.31
N GLU A 188 -19.24 -0.12 6.14
CA GLU A 188 -19.00 -0.04 7.58
C GLU A 188 -17.99 -1.12 8.00
N ILE A 189 -16.90 -0.70 8.65
CA ILE A 189 -15.90 -1.61 9.23
C ILE A 189 -15.79 -1.31 10.72
N ASN A 190 -16.11 -2.30 11.56
CA ASN A 190 -16.06 -2.16 13.02
C ASN A 190 -16.88 -0.97 13.57
N GLY A 191 -18.05 -0.71 13.01
CA GLY A 191 -18.93 0.40 13.41
C GLY A 191 -18.47 1.78 12.91
N LYS A 192 -17.50 1.83 12.00
CA LYS A 192 -17.02 3.08 11.39
C LYS A 192 -17.34 3.10 9.91
N THR A 193 -17.95 4.19 9.47
CA THR A 193 -18.11 4.47 8.04
C THR A 193 -16.74 4.59 7.39
N THR A 194 -16.51 3.82 6.34
CA THR A 194 -15.21 3.68 5.68
C THR A 194 -15.42 3.78 4.17
N ALA A 195 -14.52 4.47 3.46
CA ALA A 195 -14.54 4.55 2.00
C ALA A 195 -14.29 3.16 1.40
N GLN A 196 -14.94 2.87 0.28
CA GLN A 196 -14.62 1.72 -0.55
C GLN A 196 -13.39 2.01 -1.40
N ILE A 197 -12.58 0.98 -1.64
CA ILE A 197 -11.41 1.03 -2.51
C ILE A 197 -11.72 0.23 -3.77
N LEU A 198 -11.35 0.78 -4.92
CA LEU A 198 -11.41 0.12 -6.21
C LEU A 198 -9.98 -0.10 -6.71
N PHE A 199 -9.76 -1.21 -7.41
CA PHE A 199 -8.54 -1.51 -8.14
C PHE A 199 -8.89 -1.58 -9.64
N TYR A 200 -8.07 -0.94 -10.47
CA TYR A 200 -8.16 -0.96 -11.91
C TYR A 200 -7.05 -1.81 -12.52
#